data_8880990fbcca8e813615df6af42c2703
#
_entry.id   8880990fbcca8e813615df6af42c2703
#
_cell.length_a   1.000
_cell.length_b   1.000
_cell.length_c   1.000
_cell.angle_alpha   90.00
_cell.angle_beta   90.00
_cell.angle_gamma   90.00
#
_symmetry.space_group_name_H-M   'P 1'
#
loop_
_entity.id
_entity.type
_entity.pdbx_description
1 polymer ?
#
loop_
_entity_poly.entity_id
_entity_poly.type
_entity_poly.pdbx_seq_one_letter_code
_entity_poly.pdbx_strand_id
1 'polypeptide(L)'
;MNHRGSIPELTPARRAASSFVLSAGFSLTGAATVMLGVLLPVLSQRWTLSDETAGLLLFLQFLGSALGAVCTGLHRVRSLIIGYGLLALSMSAIAFSTARAPFAAFLFYGLGLGMAMTATSLLITDRSGDESAAKLEALNFIWSVGATAGPMLFLPFLHRADVRSLFLVLLCLFLLLLAWVALAERQAPRRTQTHDARTARTGTARALLPLVILAMCAVGVEAAMSGWLTTYSHRAGLRSLAGAALATSLFWFGEMLSRLAFSTRLLAQIGRRATLHATICGVLVSLVALVSVPSPSAILVVAAIAGICIGPLYPLLLSFMLEHSARGWIFAVGGVGAAIFPWLTGALSSHFHSLRFGLMAPCAAGLIMALLQTIAAWRDHVAAPAAPIPSR
;
A
#
# COMPACT_ATOMS: atom_id res chain seq x y z
N MET A 1 -2.00 12.04 52.53
CA MET A 1 -3.28 11.92 51.77
C MET A 1 -2.98 12.20 50.32
N ASN A 2 -2.76 11.16 49.52
CA ASN A 2 -2.48 11.27 48.10
C ASN A 2 -3.79 11.05 47.30
N HIS A 3 -4.47 12.13 46.95
CA HIS A 3 -5.53 12.10 45.92
C HIS A 3 -4.87 11.97 44.54
N ARG A 4 -4.53 10.75 44.14
CA ARG A 4 -4.39 10.45 42.70
C ARG A 4 -5.81 10.44 42.12
N GLY A 5 -6.20 11.58 41.52
CA GLY A 5 -7.44 11.64 40.74
C GLY A 5 -7.46 10.53 39.70
N SER A 6 -8.34 9.58 39.88
CA SER A 6 -8.60 8.52 38.89
C SER A 6 -9.04 9.19 37.57
N ILE A 7 -8.19 9.14 36.58
CA ILE A 7 -8.52 9.57 35.22
C ILE A 7 -9.69 8.69 34.77
N PRO A 8 -10.84 9.24 34.34
CA PRO A 8 -11.97 8.45 33.91
C PRO A 8 -11.54 7.56 32.74
N GLU A 9 -11.44 6.27 33.00
CA GLU A 9 -11.21 5.28 31.96
C GLU A 9 -12.44 5.26 31.04
N LEU A 10 -12.21 5.30 29.71
CA LEU A 10 -13.28 5.12 28.74
C LEU A 10 -14.03 3.83 29.05
N THR A 11 -15.34 3.87 29.10
CA THR A 11 -16.15 2.66 29.27
C THR A 11 -15.82 1.62 28.19
N PRO A 12 -15.91 0.32 28.47
CA PRO A 12 -15.61 -0.74 27.49
C PRO A 12 -16.36 -0.55 26.17
N ALA A 13 -17.61 -0.13 26.21
CA ALA A 13 -18.42 0.17 25.02
C ALA A 13 -17.83 1.33 24.17
N ARG A 14 -17.34 2.39 24.81
CA ARG A 14 -16.71 3.50 24.10
C ARG A 14 -15.34 3.13 23.50
N ARG A 15 -14.56 2.28 24.17
CA ARG A 15 -13.31 1.73 23.63
C ARG A 15 -13.58 0.88 22.39
N ALA A 16 -14.58 0.01 22.42
CA ALA A 16 -14.99 -0.82 21.30
C ALA A 16 -15.47 0.02 20.11
N ALA A 17 -16.33 1.01 20.35
CA ALA A 17 -16.79 1.94 19.30
C ALA A 17 -15.63 2.73 18.66
N SER A 18 -14.67 3.20 19.47
CA SER A 18 -13.47 3.89 18.97
C SER A 18 -12.61 2.98 18.09
N SER A 19 -12.40 1.73 18.49
CA SER A 19 -11.60 0.78 17.70
C SER A 19 -12.32 0.41 16.40
N PHE A 20 -13.63 0.23 16.42
CA PHE A 20 -14.41 -0.05 15.22
C PHE A 20 -14.32 1.08 14.18
N VAL A 21 -14.49 2.35 14.59
CA VAL A 21 -14.43 3.47 13.66
C VAL A 21 -13.02 3.68 13.10
N LEU A 22 -11.98 3.49 13.91
CA LEU A 22 -10.59 3.52 13.40
C LEU A 22 -10.36 2.42 12.36
N SER A 23 -10.86 1.21 12.61
CA SER A 23 -10.76 0.09 11.67
C SER A 23 -11.55 0.34 10.39
N ALA A 24 -12.78 0.84 10.50
CA ALA A 24 -13.60 1.22 9.34
C ALA A 24 -12.94 2.32 8.50
N GLY A 25 -12.40 3.36 9.17
CA GLY A 25 -11.63 4.41 8.52
C GLY A 25 -10.40 3.87 7.81
N PHE A 26 -9.70 2.91 8.41
CA PHE A 26 -8.53 2.27 7.81
C PHE A 26 -8.89 1.42 6.59
N SER A 27 -10.00 0.67 6.64
CA SER A 27 -10.54 -0.04 5.48
C SER A 27 -10.91 0.93 4.34
N LEU A 28 -11.52 2.07 4.67
CA LEU A 28 -11.85 3.09 3.69
C LEU A 28 -10.59 3.69 3.05
N THR A 29 -9.49 3.86 3.80
CA THR A 29 -8.21 4.28 3.20
C THR A 29 -7.65 3.23 2.25
N GLY A 30 -7.89 1.93 2.49
CA GLY A 30 -7.54 0.85 1.55
C GLY A 30 -8.28 1.00 0.23
N ALA A 31 -9.61 1.13 0.27
CA ALA A 31 -10.41 1.39 -0.92
C ALA A 31 -9.98 2.68 -1.64
N ALA A 32 -9.73 3.75 -0.88
CA ALA A 32 -9.29 5.03 -1.42
C ALA A 32 -7.90 4.92 -2.09
N THR A 33 -6.97 4.16 -1.54
CA THR A 33 -5.62 4.00 -2.13
C THR A 33 -5.67 3.42 -3.54
N VAL A 34 -6.53 2.43 -3.78
CA VAL A 34 -6.64 1.75 -5.07
C VAL A 34 -7.56 2.48 -6.07
N MET A 35 -8.33 3.43 -5.58
CA MET A 35 -9.39 4.11 -6.34
C MET A 35 -8.86 4.76 -7.62
N LEU A 36 -7.73 5.48 -7.56
CA LEU A 36 -7.20 6.19 -8.73
C LEU A 36 -6.88 5.21 -9.86
N GLY A 37 -6.24 4.08 -9.58
CA GLY A 37 -5.95 3.06 -10.60
C GLY A 37 -7.19 2.47 -11.24
N VAL A 38 -8.24 2.24 -10.45
CA VAL A 38 -9.53 1.72 -10.94
C VAL A 38 -10.27 2.74 -11.81
N LEU A 39 -10.21 4.01 -11.43
CA LEU A 39 -10.86 5.11 -12.16
C LEU A 39 -10.05 5.61 -13.35
N LEU A 40 -8.78 5.22 -13.46
CA LEU A 40 -7.85 5.77 -14.44
C LEU A 40 -8.38 5.72 -15.88
N PRO A 41 -9.03 4.63 -16.37
CA PRO A 41 -9.61 4.62 -17.71
C PRO A 41 -10.64 5.73 -17.94
N VAL A 42 -11.51 5.98 -16.96
CA VAL A 42 -12.56 7.01 -17.04
C VAL A 42 -11.97 8.42 -16.89
N LEU A 43 -11.03 8.59 -15.96
CA LEU A 43 -10.36 9.88 -15.73
C LEU A 43 -9.49 10.29 -16.92
N SER A 44 -8.80 9.33 -17.55
CA SER A 44 -8.01 9.59 -18.76
C SER A 44 -8.87 10.06 -19.93
N GLN A 45 -10.07 9.51 -20.09
CA GLN A 45 -11.03 10.00 -21.07
C GLN A 45 -11.57 11.39 -20.71
N ARG A 46 -11.95 11.60 -19.43
CA ARG A 46 -12.54 12.86 -18.96
C ARG A 46 -11.59 14.05 -19.14
N TRP A 47 -10.30 13.85 -18.86
CA TRP A 47 -9.28 14.91 -18.88
C TRP A 47 -8.32 14.80 -20.07
N THR A 48 -8.60 13.91 -21.02
CA THR A 48 -7.76 13.65 -22.21
C THR A 48 -6.27 13.43 -21.87
N LEU A 49 -6.03 12.57 -20.86
CA LEU A 49 -4.69 12.32 -20.34
C LEU A 49 -3.93 11.33 -21.25
N SER A 50 -2.66 11.61 -21.51
CA SER A 50 -1.70 10.60 -21.94
C SER A 50 -1.40 9.63 -20.78
N ASP A 51 -0.86 8.46 -21.10
CA ASP A 51 -0.49 7.49 -20.06
C ASP A 51 0.61 8.05 -19.14
N GLU A 52 1.54 8.84 -19.67
CA GLU A 52 2.55 9.54 -18.87
C GLU A 52 1.91 10.50 -17.85
N THR A 53 0.95 11.30 -18.30
CA THR A 53 0.23 12.25 -17.43
C THR A 53 -0.63 11.53 -16.41
N ALA A 54 -1.25 10.39 -16.78
CA ALA A 54 -1.97 9.54 -15.89
C ALA A 54 -1.04 8.88 -14.84
N GLY A 55 0.14 8.44 -15.25
CA GLY A 55 1.20 7.97 -14.36
C GLY A 55 1.69 9.05 -13.40
N LEU A 56 1.73 10.32 -13.83
CA LEU A 56 2.07 11.44 -12.95
C LEU A 56 1.02 11.64 -11.84
N LEU A 57 -0.27 11.39 -12.07
CA LEU A 57 -1.28 11.43 -11.01
C LEU A 57 -1.00 10.35 -9.96
N LEU A 58 -0.65 9.14 -10.39
CA LEU A 58 -0.27 8.06 -9.47
C LEU A 58 1.01 8.41 -8.69
N PHE A 59 2.02 8.97 -9.37
CA PHE A 59 3.23 9.47 -8.73
C PHE A 59 2.92 10.47 -7.62
N LEU A 60 2.08 11.48 -7.89
CA LEU A 60 1.71 12.51 -6.92
C LEU A 60 0.94 11.92 -5.74
N GLN A 61 0.02 10.98 -5.98
CA GLN A 61 -0.68 10.28 -4.91
C GLN A 61 0.28 9.54 -3.98
N PHE A 62 1.20 8.73 -4.53
CA PHE A 62 2.11 7.94 -3.70
C PHE A 62 3.21 8.79 -3.06
N LEU A 63 3.72 9.79 -3.76
CA LEU A 63 4.63 10.78 -3.17
C LEU A 63 3.98 11.52 -2.01
N GLY A 64 2.74 11.99 -2.21
CA GLY A 64 1.94 12.60 -1.14
C GLY A 64 1.78 11.66 0.04
N SER A 65 1.49 10.37 -0.20
CA SER A 65 1.33 9.38 0.87
C SER A 65 2.63 9.16 1.66
N ALA A 66 3.77 9.08 0.98
CA ALA A 66 5.07 8.97 1.64
C ALA A 66 5.37 10.22 2.49
N LEU A 67 5.13 11.42 1.95
CA LEU A 67 5.28 12.68 2.68
C LEU A 67 4.33 12.76 3.87
N GLY A 68 3.07 12.34 3.70
CA GLY A 68 2.06 12.31 4.76
C GLY A 68 2.46 11.40 5.92
N ALA A 69 3.03 10.23 5.62
CA ALA A 69 3.53 9.33 6.63
C ALA A 69 4.67 9.96 7.45
N VAL A 70 5.61 10.65 6.79
CA VAL A 70 6.72 11.37 7.45
C VAL A 70 6.21 12.56 8.26
N CYS A 71 5.21 13.28 7.76
CA CYS A 71 4.63 14.43 8.44
C CYS A 71 3.75 14.06 9.65
N THR A 72 3.45 12.76 9.85
CA THR A 72 2.69 12.30 11.00
C THR A 72 3.49 12.47 12.29
N GLY A 73 3.15 13.48 13.03
CA GLY A 73 3.89 13.90 14.23
C GLY A 73 3.46 13.17 15.52
N LEU A 74 3.98 13.66 16.66
CA LEU A 74 3.67 13.14 18.00
C LEU A 74 2.17 13.25 18.37
N HIS A 75 1.47 14.23 17.82
CA HIS A 75 0.02 14.41 18.04
C HIS A 75 -0.81 13.61 17.02
N ARG A 76 -0.85 12.29 17.18
CA ARG A 76 -1.42 11.33 16.22
C ARG A 76 -2.88 11.59 15.87
N VAL A 77 -3.72 11.96 16.86
CA VAL A 77 -5.13 12.29 16.62
C VAL A 77 -5.26 13.56 15.77
N ARG A 78 -4.43 14.56 16.00
CA ARG A 78 -4.41 15.76 15.14
C ARG A 78 -3.95 15.43 13.73
N SER A 79 -2.93 14.58 13.58
CA SER A 79 -2.48 14.10 12.27
C SER A 79 -3.61 13.34 11.54
N LEU A 80 -4.39 12.53 12.25
CA LEU A 80 -5.55 11.83 11.69
C LEU A 80 -6.65 12.81 11.25
N ILE A 81 -6.96 13.82 12.05
CA ILE A 81 -7.93 14.89 11.73
C ILE A 81 -7.48 15.66 10.48
N ILE A 82 -6.20 16.06 10.43
CA ILE A 82 -5.63 16.75 9.27
C ILE A 82 -5.67 15.83 8.04
N GLY A 83 -5.32 14.56 8.20
CA GLY A 83 -5.35 13.56 7.12
C GLY A 83 -6.74 13.42 6.51
N TYR A 84 -7.77 13.22 7.33
CA TYR A 84 -9.16 13.16 6.84
C TYR A 84 -9.65 14.47 6.25
N GLY A 85 -9.21 15.62 6.80
CA GLY A 85 -9.52 16.95 6.25
C GLY A 85 -8.91 17.15 4.86
N LEU A 86 -7.65 16.75 4.67
CA LEU A 86 -6.97 16.80 3.37
C LEU A 86 -7.64 15.88 2.35
N LEU A 87 -8.05 14.66 2.76
CA LEU A 87 -8.81 13.76 1.90
C LEU A 87 -10.12 14.38 1.46
N ALA A 88 -10.89 14.92 2.40
CA ALA A 88 -12.16 15.57 2.10
C ALA A 88 -11.98 16.76 1.15
N LEU A 89 -11.01 17.65 1.42
CA LEU A 89 -10.70 18.79 0.55
C LEU A 89 -10.29 18.36 -0.86
N SER A 90 -9.41 17.36 -0.96
CA SER A 90 -8.93 16.84 -2.24
C SER A 90 -10.05 16.20 -3.04
N MET A 91 -10.90 15.40 -2.39
CA MET A 91 -12.05 14.78 -3.05
C MET A 91 -13.05 15.82 -3.56
N SER A 92 -13.28 16.89 -2.79
CA SER A 92 -14.08 18.03 -3.26
C SER A 92 -13.45 18.66 -4.51
N ALA A 93 -12.15 18.97 -4.48
CA ALA A 93 -11.45 19.56 -5.62
C ALA A 93 -11.52 18.68 -6.87
N ILE A 94 -11.38 17.35 -6.71
CA ILE A 94 -11.47 16.38 -7.83
C ILE A 94 -12.91 16.28 -8.35
N ALA A 95 -13.91 16.21 -7.48
CA ALA A 95 -15.32 16.13 -7.86
C ALA A 95 -15.77 17.31 -8.73
N PHE A 96 -15.28 18.51 -8.42
CA PHE A 96 -15.65 19.76 -9.12
C PHE A 96 -14.69 20.15 -10.23
N SER A 97 -13.59 19.40 -10.45
CA SER A 97 -12.72 19.63 -11.60
C SER A 97 -13.42 19.26 -12.90
N THR A 98 -13.35 20.13 -13.90
CA THR A 98 -14.08 19.94 -15.18
C THR A 98 -13.15 19.60 -16.33
N ALA A 99 -12.35 20.57 -16.78
CA ALA A 99 -11.59 20.49 -18.03
C ALA A 99 -10.15 20.02 -17.87
N ARG A 100 -9.59 20.06 -16.67
CA ARG A 100 -8.18 19.71 -16.40
C ARG A 100 -8.05 18.85 -15.14
N ALA A 101 -7.10 17.92 -15.18
CA ALA A 101 -6.76 17.12 -14.02
C ALA A 101 -6.22 18.00 -12.87
N PRO A 102 -6.76 17.88 -11.66
CA PRO A 102 -6.33 18.66 -10.52
C PRO A 102 -5.08 18.03 -9.86
N PHE A 103 -3.89 18.18 -10.46
CA PHE A 103 -2.65 17.53 -9.99
C PHE A 103 -2.35 17.79 -8.51
N ALA A 104 -2.47 19.03 -8.06
CA ALA A 104 -2.23 19.38 -6.66
C ALA A 104 -3.20 18.63 -5.73
N ALA A 105 -4.46 18.43 -6.14
CA ALA A 105 -5.41 17.69 -5.34
C ALA A 105 -4.98 16.23 -5.15
N PHE A 106 -4.36 15.57 -6.13
CA PHE A 106 -3.85 14.21 -5.98
C PHE A 106 -2.63 14.13 -5.05
N LEU A 107 -1.78 15.15 -5.02
CA LEU A 107 -0.70 15.24 -4.04
C LEU A 107 -1.26 15.37 -2.61
N PHE A 108 -2.20 16.29 -2.39
CA PHE A 108 -2.85 16.46 -1.08
C PHE A 108 -3.72 15.26 -0.68
N TYR A 109 -4.36 14.60 -1.65
CA TYR A 109 -5.04 13.34 -1.46
C TYR A 109 -4.11 12.26 -0.91
N GLY A 110 -2.95 12.09 -1.55
CA GLY A 110 -1.91 11.19 -1.07
C GLY A 110 -1.44 11.57 0.33
N LEU A 111 -1.14 12.87 0.56
CA LEU A 111 -0.72 13.38 1.86
C LEU A 111 -1.74 13.01 2.96
N GLY A 112 -3.01 13.19 2.69
CA GLY A 112 -4.10 12.80 3.59
C GLY A 112 -4.16 11.30 3.85
N LEU A 113 -3.98 10.46 2.82
CA LEU A 113 -3.90 9.00 2.96
C LEU A 113 -2.74 8.58 3.86
N GLY A 114 -1.53 9.08 3.59
CA GLY A 114 -0.34 8.75 4.37
C GLY A 114 -0.46 9.15 5.83
N MET A 115 -0.98 10.36 6.10
CA MET A 115 -1.24 10.83 7.46
C MET A 115 -2.29 9.97 8.17
N ALA A 116 -3.42 9.67 7.51
CA ALA A 116 -4.50 8.90 8.10
C ALA A 116 -4.06 7.45 8.41
N MET A 117 -3.38 6.79 7.47
CA MET A 117 -2.89 5.42 7.65
C MET A 117 -1.86 5.34 8.77
N THR A 118 -0.85 6.21 8.75
CA THR A 118 0.22 6.20 9.74
C THR A 118 -0.31 6.56 11.13
N ALA A 119 -1.15 7.60 11.23
CA ALA A 119 -1.73 8.00 12.51
C ALA A 119 -2.61 6.90 13.11
N THR A 120 -3.43 6.21 12.30
CA THR A 120 -4.29 5.11 12.76
C THR A 120 -3.44 3.93 13.25
N SER A 121 -2.40 3.54 12.49
CA SER A 121 -1.49 2.46 12.87
C SER A 121 -0.80 2.75 14.21
N LEU A 122 -0.28 3.96 14.36
CA LEU A 122 0.36 4.39 15.59
C LEU A 122 -0.63 4.48 16.79
N LEU A 123 -1.86 4.96 16.56
CA LEU A 123 -2.90 5.00 17.60
C LEU A 123 -3.29 3.60 18.10
N ILE A 124 -3.40 2.64 17.18
CA ILE A 124 -3.70 1.25 17.53
C ILE A 124 -2.53 0.63 18.32
N THR A 125 -1.29 0.83 17.83
CA THR A 125 -0.07 0.33 18.50
C THR A 125 0.04 0.84 19.93
N ASP A 126 -0.15 2.17 20.14
CA ASP A 126 -0.07 2.79 21.46
C ASP A 126 -1.12 2.28 22.46
N ARG A 127 -2.29 1.89 21.96
CA ARG A 127 -3.39 1.40 22.80
C ARG A 127 -3.28 -0.08 23.14
N SER A 128 -2.42 -0.82 22.44
CA SER A 128 -2.43 -2.29 22.45
C SER A 128 -1.31 -2.91 23.29
N GLY A 129 -0.30 -2.13 23.68
CA GLY A 129 0.82 -2.66 24.49
C GLY A 129 1.45 -3.90 23.83
N ASP A 130 1.52 -5.01 24.56
CA ASP A 130 2.14 -6.26 24.11
C ASP A 130 1.43 -6.92 22.94
N GLU A 131 0.14 -6.63 22.70
CA GLU A 131 -0.64 -7.13 21.57
C GLU A 131 -0.49 -6.27 20.30
N SER A 132 0.39 -5.27 20.30
CA SER A 132 0.49 -4.28 19.23
C SER A 132 0.76 -4.90 17.86
N ALA A 133 1.62 -5.91 17.78
CA ALA A 133 1.93 -6.61 16.53
C ALA A 133 0.70 -7.32 15.94
N ALA A 134 -0.02 -8.10 16.73
CA ALA A 134 -1.21 -8.82 16.27
C ALA A 134 -2.33 -7.86 15.82
N LYS A 135 -2.51 -6.74 16.54
CA LYS A 135 -3.52 -5.73 16.16
C LYS A 135 -3.12 -4.94 14.93
N LEU A 136 -1.83 -4.72 14.71
CA LEU A 136 -1.35 -4.10 13.48
C LEU A 136 -1.54 -5.02 12.27
N GLU A 137 -1.30 -6.32 12.42
CA GLU A 137 -1.60 -7.31 11.39
C GLU A 137 -3.11 -7.36 11.07
N ALA A 138 -3.97 -7.38 12.08
CA ALA A 138 -5.42 -7.31 11.91
C ALA A 138 -5.85 -6.01 11.20
N LEU A 139 -5.22 -4.89 11.54
CA LEU A 139 -5.48 -3.61 10.89
C LEU A 139 -5.07 -3.63 9.40
N ASN A 140 -3.91 -4.18 9.07
CA ASN A 140 -3.46 -4.35 7.69
C ASN A 140 -4.39 -5.29 6.89
N PHE A 141 -4.90 -6.35 7.52
CA PHE A 141 -5.91 -7.21 6.92
C PHE A 141 -7.19 -6.42 6.60
N ILE A 142 -7.69 -5.61 7.54
CA ILE A 142 -8.87 -4.75 7.35
C ILE A 142 -8.65 -3.74 6.21
N TRP A 143 -7.44 -3.19 6.09
CA TRP A 143 -7.06 -2.34 4.96
C TRP A 143 -7.14 -3.09 3.63
N SER A 144 -6.60 -4.32 3.58
CA SER A 144 -6.64 -5.17 2.39
C SER A 144 -8.07 -5.56 1.99
N VAL A 145 -8.99 -5.72 2.95
CA VAL A 145 -10.43 -5.88 2.68
C VAL A 145 -10.97 -4.68 1.92
N GLY A 146 -10.63 -3.45 2.36
CA GLY A 146 -11.01 -2.22 1.66
C GLY A 146 -10.44 -2.13 0.24
N ALA A 147 -9.14 -2.45 0.09
CA ALA A 147 -8.47 -2.45 -1.21
C ALA A 147 -9.07 -3.50 -2.19
N THR A 148 -9.45 -4.67 -1.67
CA THR A 148 -10.09 -5.74 -2.44
C THR A 148 -11.52 -5.39 -2.86
N ALA A 149 -12.31 -4.87 -1.92
CA ALA A 149 -13.73 -4.54 -2.15
C ALA A 149 -13.92 -3.25 -2.94
N GLY A 150 -12.99 -2.28 -2.78
CA GLY A 150 -13.08 -0.95 -3.37
C GLY A 150 -13.40 -0.96 -4.87
N PRO A 151 -12.63 -1.66 -5.74
CA PRO A 151 -12.91 -1.70 -7.16
C PRO A 151 -14.34 -2.13 -7.49
N MET A 152 -14.90 -3.09 -6.75
CA MET A 152 -16.28 -3.57 -6.97
C MET A 152 -17.31 -2.57 -6.43
N LEU A 153 -17.05 -1.94 -5.29
CA LEU A 153 -17.94 -0.92 -4.72
C LEU A 153 -18.02 0.35 -5.58
N PHE A 154 -17.02 0.61 -6.42
CA PHE A 154 -17.00 1.74 -7.34
C PHE A 154 -17.76 1.50 -8.64
N LEU A 155 -18.10 0.24 -8.97
CA LEU A 155 -18.76 -0.13 -10.24
C LEU A 155 -20.04 0.64 -10.57
N PRO A 156 -20.97 0.89 -9.62
CA PRO A 156 -22.19 1.65 -9.94
C PRO A 156 -21.91 3.04 -10.50
N PHE A 157 -20.82 3.66 -10.05
CA PHE A 157 -20.36 4.98 -10.50
C PHE A 157 -19.61 4.89 -11.83
N LEU A 158 -18.80 3.85 -12.02
CA LEU A 158 -18.07 3.58 -13.26
C LEU A 158 -19.04 3.32 -14.44
N HIS A 159 -20.10 2.53 -14.22
CA HIS A 159 -21.09 2.24 -15.26
C HIS A 159 -21.85 3.48 -15.74
N ARG A 160 -22.03 4.47 -14.87
CA ARG A 160 -22.69 5.73 -15.19
C ARG A 160 -21.73 6.82 -15.62
N ALA A 161 -20.42 6.53 -15.65
CA ALA A 161 -19.35 7.53 -15.77
C ALA A 161 -19.47 8.70 -14.76
N ASP A 162 -20.15 8.45 -13.63
CA ASP A 162 -20.45 9.45 -12.62
C ASP A 162 -19.37 9.49 -11.53
N VAL A 163 -18.18 9.85 -11.97
CA VAL A 163 -17.01 10.00 -11.08
C VAL A 163 -17.24 11.06 -10.01
N ARG A 164 -18.06 12.09 -10.34
CA ARG A 164 -18.36 13.16 -9.39
C ARG A 164 -19.11 12.64 -8.16
N SER A 165 -20.17 11.86 -8.36
CA SER A 165 -20.94 11.29 -7.26
C SER A 165 -20.10 10.35 -6.40
N LEU A 166 -19.20 9.56 -7.00
CA LEU A 166 -18.26 8.72 -6.23
C LEU A 166 -17.38 9.56 -5.29
N PHE A 167 -16.75 10.62 -5.81
CA PHE A 167 -15.91 11.49 -4.97
C PHE A 167 -16.72 12.22 -3.90
N LEU A 168 -17.98 12.60 -4.17
CA LEU A 168 -18.86 13.20 -3.17
C LEU A 168 -19.28 12.21 -2.08
N VAL A 169 -19.54 10.95 -2.41
CA VAL A 169 -19.82 9.90 -1.42
C VAL A 169 -18.61 9.68 -0.52
N LEU A 170 -17.41 9.54 -1.10
CA LEU A 170 -16.18 9.38 -0.31
C LEU A 170 -15.87 10.63 0.52
N LEU A 171 -16.10 11.84 0.00
CA LEU A 171 -16.03 13.10 0.74
C LEU A 171 -16.93 13.04 1.98
N CYS A 172 -18.20 12.67 1.83
CA CYS A 172 -19.12 12.55 2.96
C CYS A 172 -18.63 11.52 4.00
N LEU A 173 -18.14 10.36 3.56
CA LEU A 173 -17.62 9.34 4.47
C LEU A 173 -16.40 9.84 5.26
N PHE A 174 -15.45 10.52 4.60
CA PHE A 174 -14.30 11.08 5.31
C PHE A 174 -14.66 12.25 6.21
N LEU A 175 -15.66 13.07 5.86
CA LEU A 175 -16.18 14.10 6.75
C LEU A 175 -16.86 13.52 7.99
N LEU A 176 -17.60 12.42 7.85
CA LEU A 176 -18.20 11.70 8.99
C LEU A 176 -17.12 11.13 9.91
N LEU A 177 -16.07 10.53 9.35
CA LEU A 177 -14.92 10.04 10.13
C LEU A 177 -14.18 11.19 10.82
N LEU A 178 -13.96 12.29 10.12
CA LEU A 178 -13.35 13.51 10.66
C LEU A 178 -14.16 14.07 11.85
N ALA A 179 -15.46 14.22 11.66
CA ALA A 179 -16.35 14.71 12.71
C ALA A 179 -16.34 13.79 13.93
N TRP A 180 -16.40 12.48 13.71
CA TRP A 180 -16.37 11.49 14.80
C TRP A 180 -15.05 11.57 15.59
N VAL A 181 -13.89 11.58 14.90
CA VAL A 181 -12.57 11.67 15.55
C VAL A 181 -12.43 12.98 16.31
N ALA A 182 -12.85 14.11 15.72
CA ALA A 182 -12.80 15.43 16.35
C ALA A 182 -13.67 15.53 17.61
N LEU A 183 -14.85 14.91 17.59
CA LEU A 183 -15.75 14.85 18.76
C LEU A 183 -15.20 13.94 19.86
N ALA A 184 -14.62 12.79 19.47
CA ALA A 184 -14.00 11.86 20.41
C ALA A 184 -12.76 12.48 21.11
N GLU A 185 -11.96 13.27 20.38
CA GLU A 185 -10.79 13.95 20.96
C GLU A 185 -11.17 15.00 22.01
N ARG A 186 -12.25 15.74 21.77
CA ARG A 186 -12.73 16.76 22.75
C ARG A 186 -13.08 16.15 24.11
N GLN A 187 -13.35 14.85 24.17
CA GLN A 187 -13.76 14.13 25.36
C GLN A 187 -12.62 13.33 26.01
N ALA A 188 -11.44 13.29 25.40
CA ALA A 188 -10.30 12.50 25.88
C ALA A 188 -9.38 13.34 26.79
N PRO A 189 -8.97 12.84 27.96
CA PRO A 189 -7.96 13.53 28.79
C PRO A 189 -6.61 13.55 28.06
N ARG A 190 -5.93 14.71 28.10
CA ARG A 190 -4.59 14.89 27.51
C ARG A 190 -3.58 13.95 28.18
N ARG A 191 -3.18 12.89 27.48
CA ARG A 191 -2.08 12.05 27.87
C ARG A 191 -0.78 12.58 27.25
N THR A 192 0.17 13.00 28.07
CA THR A 192 1.56 13.22 27.65
C THR A 192 2.19 11.84 27.36
N GLN A 193 2.50 11.57 26.10
CA GLN A 193 3.19 10.36 25.71
C GLN A 193 4.70 10.55 25.87
N THR A 194 5.31 9.81 26.77
CA THR A 194 6.75 9.63 26.83
C THR A 194 7.16 8.61 25.77
N HIS A 195 7.93 9.04 24.81
CA HIS A 195 8.47 8.17 23.76
C HIS A 195 9.84 7.66 24.24
N ASP A 196 9.90 6.38 24.62
CA ASP A 196 11.17 5.70 24.80
C ASP A 196 11.80 5.50 23.40
N ALA A 197 12.81 6.30 23.11
CA ALA A 197 13.66 6.13 21.94
C ALA A 197 14.45 4.82 22.11
N ARG A 198 13.97 3.73 21.52
CA ARG A 198 14.77 2.50 21.40
C ARG A 198 16.09 2.83 20.71
N THR A 199 17.19 2.54 21.37
CA THR A 199 18.55 2.69 20.85
C THR A 199 18.71 1.94 19.52
N ALA A 200 18.93 2.70 18.44
CA ALA A 200 19.07 2.16 17.10
C ALA A 200 20.37 1.37 16.97
N ARG A 201 20.28 0.08 16.63
CA ARG A 201 21.43 -0.69 16.13
C ARG A 201 21.86 -0.11 14.79
N THR A 202 23.13 0.28 14.66
CA THR A 202 23.72 0.81 13.44
C THR A 202 24.36 -0.34 12.65
N GLY A 203 23.62 -0.96 11.74
CA GLY A 203 24.19 -1.86 10.73
C GLY A 203 24.98 -1.07 9.68
N THR A 204 25.93 -1.76 9.00
CA THR A 204 26.72 -1.13 7.92
C THR A 204 25.82 -0.81 6.71
N ALA A 205 25.97 0.40 6.14
CA ALA A 205 25.20 0.85 4.98
C ALA A 205 25.29 -0.13 3.76
N ARG A 206 26.40 -0.85 3.63
CA ARG A 206 26.63 -1.85 2.57
C ARG A 206 25.68 -3.06 2.67
N ALA A 207 25.28 -3.48 3.87
CA ALA A 207 24.34 -4.59 4.06
C ALA A 207 22.89 -4.17 3.79
N LEU A 208 22.56 -2.90 4.01
CA LEU A 208 21.21 -2.36 3.84
C LEU A 208 20.86 -2.05 2.39
N LEU A 209 21.83 -1.64 1.56
CA LEU A 209 21.58 -1.18 0.19
C LEU A 209 20.80 -2.21 -0.68
N PRO A 210 21.16 -3.51 -0.72
CA PRO A 210 20.38 -4.49 -1.48
C PRO A 210 18.95 -4.62 -0.98
N LEU A 211 18.73 -4.62 0.34
CA LEU A 211 17.41 -4.72 0.94
C LEU A 211 16.55 -3.48 0.63
N VAL A 212 17.16 -2.30 0.62
CA VAL A 212 16.52 -1.04 0.22
C VAL A 212 16.05 -1.11 -1.24
N ILE A 213 16.90 -1.55 -2.16
CA ILE A 213 16.55 -1.69 -3.57
C ILE A 213 15.42 -2.73 -3.74
N LEU A 214 15.54 -3.88 -3.05
CA LEU A 214 14.49 -4.92 -3.06
C LEU A 214 13.15 -4.36 -2.58
N ALA A 215 13.13 -3.60 -1.48
CA ALA A 215 11.91 -3.01 -0.93
C ALA A 215 11.31 -1.94 -1.87
N MET A 216 12.15 -1.09 -2.48
CA MET A 216 11.70 -0.11 -3.48
C MET A 216 11.07 -0.81 -4.69
N CYS A 217 11.72 -1.86 -5.22
CA CYS A 217 11.20 -2.63 -6.34
C CYS A 217 9.90 -3.35 -5.98
N ALA A 218 9.83 -3.99 -4.80
CA ALA A 218 8.65 -4.74 -4.36
C ALA A 218 7.41 -3.84 -4.26
N VAL A 219 7.52 -2.74 -3.52
CA VAL A 219 6.39 -1.78 -3.36
C VAL A 219 6.12 -1.04 -4.66
N GLY A 220 7.16 -0.80 -5.46
CA GLY A 220 7.00 -0.21 -6.80
C GLY A 220 6.22 -1.09 -7.76
N VAL A 221 6.48 -2.40 -7.77
CA VAL A 221 5.69 -3.38 -8.55
C VAL A 221 4.24 -3.43 -8.06
N GLU A 222 4.02 -3.51 -6.75
CA GLU A 222 2.69 -3.50 -6.14
C GLU A 222 1.90 -2.25 -6.57
N ALA A 223 2.50 -1.07 -6.45
CA ALA A 223 1.87 0.20 -6.81
C ALA A 223 1.61 0.31 -8.33
N ALA A 224 2.54 -0.15 -9.17
CA ALA A 224 2.35 -0.15 -10.63
C ALA A 224 1.22 -1.11 -11.04
N MET A 225 1.16 -2.30 -10.44
CA MET A 225 0.06 -3.25 -10.66
C MET A 225 -1.27 -2.65 -10.21
N SER A 226 -1.36 -2.14 -8.98
CA SER A 226 -2.56 -1.49 -8.46
C SER A 226 -3.02 -0.33 -9.34
N GLY A 227 -2.09 0.49 -9.83
CA GLY A 227 -2.40 1.68 -10.62
C GLY A 227 -2.81 1.38 -12.07
N TRP A 228 -2.23 0.37 -12.70
CA TRP A 228 -2.40 0.15 -14.14
C TRP A 228 -3.21 -1.07 -14.51
N LEU A 229 -3.45 -2.01 -13.60
CA LEU A 229 -4.08 -3.31 -13.93
C LEU A 229 -5.48 -3.16 -14.50
N THR A 230 -6.32 -2.27 -13.98
CA THR A 230 -7.66 -2.01 -14.55
C THR A 230 -7.55 -1.46 -15.98
N THR A 231 -6.67 -0.47 -16.22
CA THR A 231 -6.46 0.12 -17.56
C THR A 231 -5.90 -0.91 -18.52
N TYR A 232 -4.92 -1.70 -18.09
CA TYR A 232 -4.32 -2.76 -18.88
C TYR A 232 -5.34 -3.83 -19.27
N SER A 233 -6.09 -4.33 -18.31
CA SER A 233 -7.12 -5.36 -18.51
C SER A 233 -8.21 -4.89 -19.47
N HIS A 234 -8.62 -3.62 -19.33
CA HIS A 234 -9.61 -3.03 -20.24
C HIS A 234 -9.11 -2.95 -21.68
N ARG A 235 -7.87 -2.49 -21.87
CA ARG A 235 -7.24 -2.40 -23.21
C ARG A 235 -6.89 -3.76 -23.81
N ALA A 236 -6.63 -4.76 -22.96
CA ALA A 236 -6.32 -6.13 -23.37
C ALA A 236 -7.56 -6.95 -23.74
N GLY A 237 -8.77 -6.38 -23.70
CA GLY A 237 -9.98 -7.00 -24.22
C GLY A 237 -11.05 -7.37 -23.19
N LEU A 238 -10.87 -7.05 -21.90
CA LEU A 238 -11.97 -7.06 -20.93
C LEU A 238 -12.88 -5.86 -21.20
N ARG A 239 -13.88 -6.08 -22.10
CA ARG A 239 -14.71 -5.02 -22.67
C ARG A 239 -15.49 -4.20 -21.64
N SER A 240 -15.88 -4.80 -20.51
CA SER A 240 -16.57 -4.09 -19.46
C SER A 240 -15.58 -3.53 -18.43
N LEU A 241 -15.80 -2.30 -17.97
CA LEU A 241 -15.04 -1.73 -16.87
C LEU A 241 -15.14 -2.58 -15.59
N ALA A 242 -16.28 -3.26 -15.39
CA ALA A 242 -16.47 -4.20 -14.29
C ALA A 242 -15.49 -5.38 -14.37
N GLY A 243 -15.38 -6.01 -15.54
CA GLY A 243 -14.42 -7.10 -15.76
C GLY A 243 -12.97 -6.63 -15.59
N ALA A 244 -12.65 -5.42 -16.06
CA ALA A 244 -11.33 -4.85 -15.89
C ALA A 244 -11.00 -4.51 -14.42
N ALA A 245 -11.96 -3.94 -13.69
CA ALA A 245 -11.82 -3.64 -12.26
C ALA A 245 -11.70 -4.92 -11.40
N LEU A 246 -12.34 -6.02 -11.84
CA LEU A 246 -12.22 -7.33 -11.19
C LEU A 246 -10.76 -7.82 -11.16
N ALA A 247 -9.96 -7.53 -12.19
CA ALA A 247 -8.55 -7.89 -12.19
C ALA A 247 -7.80 -7.24 -11.00
N THR A 248 -8.07 -5.96 -10.73
CA THR A 248 -7.49 -5.25 -9.58
C THR A 248 -8.02 -5.80 -8.25
N SER A 249 -9.32 -6.12 -8.15
CA SER A 249 -9.87 -6.79 -6.95
C SER A 249 -9.23 -8.15 -6.70
N LEU A 250 -9.04 -8.97 -7.75
CA LEU A 250 -8.41 -10.28 -7.62
C LEU A 250 -6.93 -10.19 -7.23
N PHE A 251 -6.22 -9.19 -7.74
CA PHE A 251 -4.86 -8.90 -7.31
C PHE A 251 -4.80 -8.61 -5.80
N TRP A 252 -5.61 -7.69 -5.29
CA TRP A 252 -5.67 -7.35 -3.88
C TRP A 252 -6.23 -8.49 -3.01
N PHE A 253 -7.17 -9.27 -3.55
CA PHE A 253 -7.67 -10.47 -2.88
C PHE A 253 -6.57 -11.53 -2.71
N GLY A 254 -5.78 -11.78 -3.76
CA GLY A 254 -4.62 -12.67 -3.69
C GLY A 254 -3.60 -12.21 -2.65
N GLU A 255 -3.32 -10.92 -2.62
CA GLU A 255 -2.44 -10.31 -1.64
C GLU A 255 -2.97 -10.45 -0.20
N MET A 256 -4.25 -10.19 0.00
CA MET A 256 -4.93 -10.37 1.29
C MET A 256 -4.83 -11.81 1.79
N LEU A 257 -5.12 -12.79 0.90
CA LEU A 257 -5.03 -14.22 1.25
C LEU A 257 -3.61 -14.63 1.63
N SER A 258 -2.61 -14.18 0.87
CA SER A 258 -1.22 -14.53 1.16
C SER A 258 -0.74 -13.90 2.48
N ARG A 259 -1.11 -12.66 2.78
CA ARG A 259 -0.81 -12.03 4.07
C ARG A 259 -1.46 -12.79 5.23
N LEU A 260 -2.71 -13.23 5.07
CA LEU A 260 -3.38 -14.06 6.08
C LEU A 260 -2.68 -15.42 6.27
N ALA A 261 -2.27 -16.08 5.17
CA ALA A 261 -1.52 -17.33 5.22
C ALA A 261 -0.15 -17.14 5.88
N PHE A 262 0.49 -15.98 5.69
CA PHE A 262 1.79 -15.63 6.28
C PHE A 262 1.71 -15.41 7.79
N SER A 263 0.59 -14.90 8.29
CA SER A 263 0.33 -14.77 9.73
C SER A 263 0.09 -16.11 10.43
N THR A 264 -0.16 -17.18 9.66
CA THR A 264 -0.37 -18.52 10.19
C THR A 264 0.95 -19.31 10.30
N ARG A 265 0.97 -20.31 11.21
CA ARG A 265 2.15 -21.17 11.43
C ARG A 265 2.60 -21.95 10.17
N LEU A 266 1.75 -22.05 9.16
CA LEU A 266 2.02 -22.81 7.93
C LEU A 266 3.27 -22.30 7.20
N LEU A 267 3.45 -21.01 7.10
CA LEU A 267 4.59 -20.39 6.41
C LEU A 267 5.86 -20.31 7.27
N ALA A 268 5.73 -20.34 8.58
CA ALA A 268 6.88 -20.43 9.48
C ALA A 268 7.71 -21.71 9.25
N GLN A 269 7.10 -22.76 8.67
CA GLN A 269 7.76 -24.03 8.37
C GLN A 269 8.68 -23.97 7.12
N ILE A 270 8.40 -23.07 6.17
CA ILE A 270 9.16 -22.98 4.89
C ILE A 270 10.49 -22.22 5.08
N GLY A 271 10.57 -21.35 6.07
CA GLY A 271 11.72 -20.50 6.32
C GLY A 271 11.70 -19.19 5.52
N ARG A 272 12.11 -18.10 6.17
CA ARG A 272 12.01 -16.71 5.64
C ARG A 272 12.76 -16.50 4.32
N ARG A 273 13.96 -17.08 4.17
CA ARG A 273 14.78 -16.96 2.95
C ARG A 273 14.17 -17.70 1.77
N ALA A 274 13.72 -18.94 1.98
CA ALA A 274 13.08 -19.74 0.94
C ALA A 274 11.78 -19.07 0.46
N THR A 275 11.00 -18.53 1.38
CA THR A 275 9.80 -17.76 1.06
C THR A 275 10.14 -16.51 0.23
N LEU A 276 11.18 -15.77 0.61
CA LEU A 276 11.61 -14.58 -0.14
C LEU A 276 12.01 -14.94 -1.59
N HIS A 277 12.74 -16.05 -1.80
CA HIS A 277 13.08 -16.54 -3.14
C HIS A 277 11.84 -16.93 -3.94
N ALA A 278 10.96 -17.73 -3.34
CA ALA A 278 9.74 -18.20 -4.01
C ALA A 278 8.83 -17.04 -4.41
N THR A 279 8.65 -16.05 -3.54
CA THR A 279 7.82 -14.88 -3.83
C THR A 279 8.41 -13.99 -4.92
N ILE A 280 9.72 -13.71 -4.92
CA ILE A 280 10.38 -12.94 -5.98
C ILE A 280 10.29 -13.65 -7.34
N CYS A 281 10.56 -14.95 -7.38
CA CYS A 281 10.40 -15.74 -8.61
C CYS A 281 8.94 -15.74 -9.08
N GLY A 282 8.00 -15.95 -8.17
CA GLY A 282 6.57 -15.94 -8.47
C GLY A 282 6.10 -14.58 -9.01
N VAL A 283 6.56 -13.46 -8.43
CA VAL A 283 6.28 -12.11 -8.92
C VAL A 283 6.82 -11.93 -10.34
N LEU A 284 8.08 -12.27 -10.59
CA LEU A 284 8.68 -12.14 -11.92
C LEU A 284 7.93 -12.97 -12.97
N VAL A 285 7.66 -14.24 -12.65
CA VAL A 285 6.90 -15.15 -13.55
C VAL A 285 5.51 -14.59 -13.83
N SER A 286 4.80 -14.11 -12.80
CA SER A 286 3.46 -13.55 -12.95
C SER A 286 3.47 -12.27 -13.82
N LEU A 287 4.46 -11.38 -13.64
CA LEU A 287 4.59 -10.17 -14.45
C LEU A 287 4.87 -10.49 -15.91
N VAL A 288 5.78 -11.43 -16.16
CA VAL A 288 6.09 -11.90 -17.54
C VAL A 288 4.85 -12.58 -18.15
N ALA A 289 4.17 -13.42 -17.40
CA ALA A 289 2.92 -14.03 -17.84
C ALA A 289 1.86 -12.97 -18.17
N LEU A 290 1.68 -11.95 -17.33
CA LEU A 290 0.69 -10.89 -17.54
C LEU A 290 0.88 -10.19 -18.88
N VAL A 291 2.11 -9.86 -19.25
CA VAL A 291 2.41 -9.19 -20.52
C VAL A 291 2.45 -10.13 -21.72
N SER A 292 2.51 -11.44 -21.50
CA SER A 292 2.62 -12.45 -22.56
C SER A 292 1.29 -13.10 -22.92
N VAL A 293 0.34 -13.13 -21.96
CA VAL A 293 -0.93 -13.85 -22.14
C VAL A 293 -1.86 -13.09 -23.08
N PRO A 294 -2.37 -13.76 -24.15
CA PRO A 294 -3.30 -13.13 -25.11
C PRO A 294 -4.76 -13.15 -24.64
N SER A 295 -5.12 -14.00 -23.67
CA SER A 295 -6.51 -14.18 -23.25
C SER A 295 -6.88 -13.20 -22.14
N PRO A 296 -7.97 -12.40 -22.32
CA PRO A 296 -8.45 -11.49 -21.28
C PRO A 296 -8.82 -12.18 -19.97
N SER A 297 -9.39 -13.40 -20.01
CA SER A 297 -9.74 -14.16 -18.81
C SER A 297 -8.51 -14.66 -18.05
N ALA A 298 -7.42 -15.00 -18.75
CA ALA A 298 -6.20 -15.41 -18.12
C ALA A 298 -5.51 -14.26 -17.35
N ILE A 299 -5.74 -13.00 -17.76
CA ILE A 299 -5.27 -11.83 -17.00
C ILE A 299 -5.82 -11.84 -15.58
N LEU A 300 -7.09 -12.24 -15.38
CA LEU A 300 -7.72 -12.32 -14.06
C LEU A 300 -6.98 -13.32 -13.14
N VAL A 301 -6.66 -14.49 -13.70
CA VAL A 301 -5.95 -15.55 -12.95
C VAL A 301 -4.53 -15.11 -12.63
N VAL A 302 -3.81 -14.55 -13.62
CA VAL A 302 -2.44 -14.08 -13.44
C VAL A 302 -2.39 -12.92 -12.44
N ALA A 303 -3.38 -12.01 -12.44
CA ALA A 303 -3.49 -10.94 -11.47
C ALA A 303 -3.62 -11.48 -10.03
N ALA A 304 -4.50 -12.47 -9.82
CA ALA A 304 -4.64 -13.12 -8.50
C ALA A 304 -3.34 -13.78 -8.05
N ILE A 305 -2.65 -14.51 -8.93
CA ILE A 305 -1.37 -15.16 -8.64
C ILE A 305 -0.28 -14.11 -8.32
N ALA A 306 -0.22 -13.02 -9.08
CA ALA A 306 0.70 -11.91 -8.81
C ALA A 306 0.46 -11.31 -7.41
N GLY A 307 -0.80 -11.12 -7.01
CA GLY A 307 -1.17 -10.68 -5.67
C GLY A 307 -0.69 -11.65 -4.58
N ILE A 308 -0.93 -12.96 -4.77
CA ILE A 308 -0.46 -14.00 -3.83
C ILE A 308 1.07 -13.95 -3.66
N CYS A 309 1.80 -13.75 -4.75
CA CYS A 309 3.26 -13.71 -4.70
C CYS A 309 3.80 -12.41 -4.06
N ILE A 310 3.13 -11.26 -4.29
CA ILE A 310 3.64 -9.97 -3.82
C ILE A 310 3.31 -9.71 -2.34
N GLY A 311 2.19 -10.25 -1.83
CA GLY A 311 1.70 -9.94 -0.50
C GLY A 311 2.69 -10.15 0.65
N PRO A 312 3.46 -11.26 0.70
CA PRO A 312 4.43 -11.49 1.77
C PRO A 312 5.74 -10.72 1.59
N LEU A 313 6.00 -10.17 0.39
CA LEU A 313 7.32 -9.68 0.00
C LEU A 313 7.79 -8.49 0.84
N TYR A 314 6.97 -7.44 0.94
CA TYR A 314 7.34 -6.25 1.70
C TYR A 314 7.46 -6.51 3.21
N PRO A 315 6.54 -7.21 3.89
CA PRO A 315 6.70 -7.57 5.30
C PRO A 315 7.98 -8.36 5.59
N LEU A 316 8.36 -9.30 4.71
CA LEU A 316 9.61 -10.04 4.84
C LEU A 316 10.83 -9.13 4.70
N LEU A 317 10.88 -8.30 3.66
CA LEU A 317 11.97 -7.36 3.43
C LEU A 317 12.10 -6.37 4.59
N LEU A 318 10.98 -5.86 5.08
CA LEU A 318 10.95 -4.96 6.24
C LEU A 318 11.53 -5.66 7.48
N SER A 319 11.18 -6.93 7.72
CA SER A 319 11.73 -7.69 8.84
C SER A 319 13.24 -7.83 8.75
N PHE A 320 13.80 -8.10 7.56
CA PHE A 320 15.25 -8.15 7.35
C PHE A 320 15.93 -6.78 7.51
N MET A 321 15.28 -5.70 7.03
CA MET A 321 15.82 -4.35 7.20
C MET A 321 15.86 -3.92 8.67
N LEU A 322 14.83 -4.26 9.45
CA LEU A 322 14.75 -3.94 10.88
C LEU A 322 15.80 -4.66 11.72
N GLU A 323 16.30 -5.82 11.30
CA GLU A 323 17.43 -6.50 11.93
C GLU A 323 18.73 -5.70 11.81
N HIS A 324 18.87 -4.90 10.74
CA HIS A 324 20.08 -4.12 10.47
C HIS A 324 19.99 -2.65 10.92
N SER A 325 18.79 -2.08 10.98
CA SER A 325 18.57 -0.70 11.39
C SER A 325 17.15 -0.48 11.90
N ALA A 326 17.00 0.22 13.00
CA ALA A 326 15.69 0.61 13.56
C ALA A 326 15.32 2.07 13.22
N ARG A 327 15.86 2.65 12.16
CA ARG A 327 15.61 4.06 11.78
C ARG A 327 14.31 4.18 10.97
N GLY A 328 13.53 5.23 11.25
CA GLY A 328 12.22 5.46 10.63
C GLY A 328 12.22 5.62 9.10
N TRP A 329 13.36 6.04 8.48
CA TRP A 329 13.47 6.16 7.02
C TRP A 329 13.27 4.84 6.27
N ILE A 330 13.48 3.67 6.92
CA ILE A 330 13.26 2.34 6.35
C ILE A 330 11.83 2.18 5.84
N PHE A 331 10.86 2.73 6.55
CA PHE A 331 9.45 2.69 6.14
C PHE A 331 9.14 3.60 4.95
N ALA A 332 9.94 4.67 4.76
CA ALA A 332 9.76 5.61 3.65
C ALA A 332 10.30 5.08 2.31
N VAL A 333 11.22 4.12 2.36
CA VAL A 333 11.88 3.56 1.15
C VAL A 333 10.87 2.98 0.16
N GLY A 334 9.91 2.21 0.65
CA GLY A 334 8.84 1.66 -0.19
C GLY A 334 8.04 2.74 -0.93
N GLY A 335 7.79 3.87 -0.26
CA GLY A 335 7.06 5.00 -0.83
C GLY A 335 7.72 5.61 -2.06
N VAL A 336 9.05 5.62 -2.12
CA VAL A 336 9.79 6.09 -3.31
C VAL A 336 9.53 5.17 -4.51
N GLY A 337 9.60 3.85 -4.30
CA GLY A 337 9.26 2.87 -5.34
C GLY A 337 7.81 3.00 -5.79
N ALA A 338 6.88 3.10 -4.83
CA ALA A 338 5.45 3.28 -5.11
C ALA A 338 5.16 4.51 -5.97
N ALA A 339 5.91 5.60 -5.81
CA ALA A 339 5.75 6.80 -6.63
C ALA A 339 6.35 6.61 -8.04
N ILE A 340 7.60 6.14 -8.13
CA ILE A 340 8.35 6.10 -9.37
C ILE A 340 7.79 5.09 -10.38
N PHE A 341 7.51 3.85 -9.96
CA PHE A 341 7.19 2.77 -10.91
C PHE A 341 5.86 2.96 -11.66
N PRO A 342 4.75 3.42 -11.04
CA PRO A 342 3.54 3.71 -11.79
C PRO A 342 3.73 4.84 -12.81
N TRP A 343 4.49 5.89 -12.48
CA TRP A 343 4.83 6.95 -13.42
C TRP A 343 5.70 6.43 -14.56
N LEU A 344 6.75 5.66 -14.26
CA LEU A 344 7.64 5.09 -15.27
C LEU A 344 6.86 4.15 -16.22
N THR A 345 5.91 3.37 -15.68
CA THR A 345 5.01 2.56 -16.50
C THR A 345 4.21 3.41 -17.48
N GLY A 346 3.65 4.52 -17.01
CA GLY A 346 2.92 5.46 -17.85
C GLY A 346 3.80 6.15 -18.90
N ALA A 347 5.00 6.60 -18.52
CA ALA A 347 5.96 7.24 -19.40
C ALA A 347 6.41 6.31 -20.54
N LEU A 348 6.77 5.06 -20.22
CA LEU A 348 7.11 4.04 -21.20
C LEU A 348 5.91 3.69 -22.09
N SER A 349 4.71 3.61 -21.51
CA SER A 349 3.48 3.37 -22.28
C SER A 349 3.22 4.47 -23.31
N SER A 350 3.40 5.72 -22.93
CA SER A 350 3.26 6.87 -23.85
C SER A 350 4.34 6.86 -24.93
N HIS A 351 5.58 6.57 -24.58
CA HIS A 351 6.69 6.55 -25.52
C HIS A 351 6.55 5.45 -26.58
N PHE A 352 6.17 4.24 -26.17
CA PHE A 352 6.01 3.09 -27.06
C PHE A 352 4.59 2.89 -27.57
N HIS A 353 3.66 3.78 -27.25
CA HIS A 353 2.23 3.70 -27.60
C HIS A 353 1.57 2.37 -27.20
N SER A 354 2.07 1.76 -26.11
CA SER A 354 1.59 0.46 -25.65
C SER A 354 1.76 0.26 -24.15
N LEU A 355 0.68 0.08 -23.44
CA LEU A 355 0.73 -0.20 -22.00
C LEU A 355 1.40 -1.55 -21.67
N ARG A 356 1.43 -2.48 -22.65
CA ARG A 356 2.21 -3.73 -22.54
C ARG A 356 3.71 -3.42 -22.39
N PHE A 357 4.23 -2.48 -23.18
CA PHE A 357 5.61 -1.99 -23.02
C PHE A 357 5.79 -1.17 -21.75
N GLY A 358 4.78 -0.42 -21.32
CA GLY A 358 4.81 0.27 -20.03
C GLY A 358 5.04 -0.70 -18.87
N LEU A 359 4.37 -1.86 -18.88
CA LEU A 359 4.52 -2.90 -17.86
C LEU A 359 5.90 -3.60 -17.89
N MET A 360 6.77 -3.31 -18.84
CA MET A 360 8.18 -3.74 -18.75
C MET A 360 8.92 -3.07 -17.58
N ALA A 361 8.48 -1.90 -17.09
CA ALA A 361 9.07 -1.28 -15.91
C ALA A 361 8.92 -2.17 -14.65
N PRO A 362 7.72 -2.62 -14.23
CA PRO A 362 7.61 -3.58 -13.13
C PRO A 362 8.25 -4.95 -13.44
N CYS A 363 8.28 -5.41 -14.72
CA CYS A 363 9.02 -6.63 -15.08
C CYS A 363 10.53 -6.46 -14.84
N ALA A 364 11.11 -5.33 -15.21
CA ALA A 364 12.52 -5.02 -14.94
C ALA A 364 12.81 -4.96 -13.43
N ALA A 365 11.89 -4.40 -12.63
CA ALA A 365 12.00 -4.44 -11.17
C ALA A 365 11.99 -5.87 -10.62
N GLY A 366 11.12 -6.73 -11.13
CA GLY A 366 11.09 -8.17 -10.80
C GLY A 366 12.40 -8.85 -11.14
N LEU A 367 12.98 -8.54 -12.30
CA LEU A 367 14.29 -9.08 -12.71
C LEU A 367 15.42 -8.57 -11.80
N ILE A 368 15.44 -7.29 -11.46
CA ILE A 368 16.41 -6.72 -10.52
C ILE A 368 16.32 -7.43 -9.17
N MET A 369 15.11 -7.67 -8.66
CA MET A 369 14.91 -8.40 -7.41
C MET A 369 15.47 -9.83 -7.49
N ALA A 370 15.19 -10.55 -8.57
CA ALA A 370 15.69 -11.91 -8.78
C ALA A 370 17.22 -11.96 -8.87
N LEU A 371 17.84 -11.02 -9.60
CA LEU A 371 19.30 -10.92 -9.72
C LEU A 371 19.97 -10.60 -8.38
N LEU A 372 19.46 -9.62 -7.63
CA LEU A 372 20.01 -9.29 -6.31
C LEU A 372 19.93 -10.46 -5.35
N GLN A 373 18.83 -11.21 -5.39
CA GLN A 373 18.62 -12.38 -4.56
C GLN A 373 19.56 -13.52 -4.90
N THR A 374 19.78 -13.79 -6.20
CA THR A 374 20.73 -14.83 -6.64
C THR A 374 22.16 -14.49 -6.28
N ILE A 375 22.57 -13.23 -6.41
CA ILE A 375 23.90 -12.75 -6.01
C ILE A 375 24.08 -12.91 -4.48
N ALA A 376 23.07 -12.59 -3.68
CA ALA A 376 23.13 -12.75 -2.24
C ALA A 376 23.27 -14.22 -1.84
N ALA A 377 22.45 -15.10 -2.44
CA ALA A 377 22.52 -16.56 -2.20
C ALA A 377 23.88 -17.14 -2.59
N TRP A 378 24.45 -16.73 -3.72
CA TRP A 378 25.77 -17.16 -4.16
C TRP A 378 26.86 -16.71 -3.16
N ARG A 379 26.83 -15.47 -2.68
CA ARG A 379 27.79 -14.98 -1.68
C ARG A 379 27.70 -15.76 -0.38
N ASP A 380 26.52 -16.07 0.11
CA ASP A 380 26.31 -16.87 1.32
C ASP A 380 26.88 -18.29 1.12
N HIS A 381 26.72 -18.87 -0.08
CA HIS A 381 27.25 -20.20 -0.40
C HIS A 381 28.79 -20.24 -0.46
N VAL A 382 29.42 -19.24 -1.07
CA VAL A 382 30.87 -19.10 -1.16
C VAL A 382 31.52 -18.79 0.20
N ALA A 383 30.83 -18.05 1.06
CA ALA A 383 31.30 -17.72 2.41
C ALA A 383 31.10 -18.85 3.44
N ALA A 384 30.33 -19.90 3.10
CA ALA A 384 30.15 -21.05 3.97
C ALA A 384 31.46 -21.80 4.10
N PRO A 385 32.00 -22.06 5.32
CA PRO A 385 33.21 -22.86 5.47
C PRO A 385 33.01 -24.27 4.89
N ALA A 386 34.02 -24.76 4.16
CA ALA A 386 34.00 -26.11 3.63
C ALA A 386 33.72 -27.11 4.78
N ALA A 387 32.74 -27.97 4.58
CA ALA A 387 32.42 -28.99 5.58
C ALA A 387 33.72 -29.78 5.92
N PRO A 388 34.01 -30.03 7.21
CA PRO A 388 35.19 -30.78 7.57
C PRO A 388 35.13 -32.16 6.94
N ILE A 389 36.23 -32.52 6.23
CA ILE A 389 36.37 -33.83 5.62
C ILE A 389 36.28 -34.87 6.75
N PRO A 390 35.35 -35.83 6.68
CA PRO A 390 35.27 -36.86 7.72
C PRO A 390 36.62 -37.61 7.78
N SER A 391 37.31 -37.52 8.91
CA SER A 391 38.50 -38.31 9.17
C SER A 391 38.12 -39.80 9.13
N ARG A 392 38.72 -40.53 8.21
CA ARG A 392 38.61 -41.98 8.12
C ARG A 392 39.29 -42.67 9.27
#